data_d0e7998093cc9068ed5565b2f30e0e66
#
_entry.id   d0e7998093cc9068ed5565b2f30e0e66
#
_cell.length_a   1.000
_cell.length_b   1.000
_cell.length_c   1.000
_cell.angle_alpha   90.00
_cell.angle_beta   90.00
_cell.angle_gamma   90.00
#
_symmetry.space_group_name_H-M   'P 1'
#
loop_
_entity.id
_entity.type
_entity.pdbx_description
1 polymer ?
#
loop_
_entity_poly.entity_id
_entity_poly.type
_entity_poly.pdbx_seq_one_letter_code
_entity_poly.pdbx_strand_id
1 'polypeptide(L)'
;KSYLIHMTIGHLFQKEMDVFSLLLNRYLKAAHSKFSSRKSINEEMENMYGLKITFYNTTEGNHLVHHLRCKMINPKLVHDDHLLYQVLIFIEAMVFQATFDHASRFEEEKRRVIEQLQAIKDDKQTYATYLYEASIQKYYVDAYSLEEKIQKIDSTSLEDIQRYYHDTFLKGHTLVFGTGSFFENEKVMIKRVLGKYEKGSIKPSYPLLHVNQMEDIEIHLPIHQAILHFGYQTDIGYHDPYRTALQLFNEMLGGHANSQLFTVIREEKGLCYSIYSYLNSHHGILSIATGVDEARIKDAQESIHDVIASFQHDMISDELLEQTKAYLIHQITTNLDKQSIYIERALRNHLYSETYDLNARMASIKNVTREDIMYVANQLKPVMIHRVRGVQS
;
A
#
# COMPACT_ATOMS: atom_id res chain seq x y z
N LYS A 1 16.77 -15.54 11.94
CA LYS A 1 18.10 -15.37 11.29
C LYS A 1 18.45 -13.90 11.02
N SER A 2 17.49 -12.99 11.00
CA SER A 2 17.69 -11.55 10.77
C SER A 2 16.97 -10.70 11.80
N TYR A 3 17.47 -9.47 11.99
CA TYR A 3 16.76 -8.41 12.68
C TYR A 3 16.07 -7.51 11.65
N LEU A 4 14.88 -7.05 11.98
CA LEU A 4 14.16 -6.06 11.20
C LEU A 4 13.81 -4.88 12.12
N ILE A 5 14.31 -3.71 11.80
CA ILE A 5 14.00 -2.45 12.45
C ILE A 5 13.14 -1.63 11.49
N HIS A 6 12.03 -1.12 11.97
CA HIS A 6 11.11 -0.32 11.20
C HIS A 6 10.82 0.97 11.94
N MET A 7 11.03 2.08 11.26
CA MET A 7 10.70 3.41 11.78
C MET A 7 9.61 4.02 10.92
N THR A 8 8.66 4.69 11.56
CA THR A 8 7.67 5.50 10.87
C THR A 8 7.74 6.94 11.36
N ILE A 9 7.54 7.89 10.43
CA ILE A 9 7.41 9.31 10.72
C ILE A 9 6.15 9.81 10.02
N GLY A 10 5.13 10.16 10.78
CA GLY A 10 3.81 10.52 10.27
C GLY A 10 3.46 11.97 10.56
N HIS A 11 2.78 12.62 9.63
CA HIS A 11 2.23 13.97 9.75
C HIS A 11 0.95 14.11 8.94
N LEU A 12 0.18 15.17 9.17
CA LEU A 12 -1.02 15.45 8.37
C LEU A 12 -0.64 15.58 6.90
N PHE A 13 -1.46 14.99 6.03
CA PHE A 13 -1.28 15.07 4.58
C PHE A 13 -1.61 16.48 4.07
N GLN A 14 -0.75 16.99 3.19
CA GLN A 14 -1.00 18.15 2.35
C GLN A 14 -0.51 17.82 0.94
N LYS A 15 -1.12 18.40 -0.07
CA LYS A 15 -0.89 18.03 -1.48
C LYS A 15 0.58 18.04 -1.90
N GLU A 16 1.34 19.07 -1.55
CA GLU A 16 2.76 19.17 -1.88
C GLU A 16 3.62 18.08 -1.24
N MET A 17 3.17 17.55 -0.08
CA MET A 17 3.93 16.53 0.64
C MET A 17 3.97 15.20 -0.10
N ASP A 18 3.04 14.93 -1.02
CA ASP A 18 3.08 13.78 -1.92
C ASP A 18 4.36 13.80 -2.77
N VAL A 19 4.78 14.97 -3.24
CA VAL A 19 6.01 15.17 -3.99
C VAL A 19 7.23 15.25 -3.07
N PHE A 20 7.15 16.09 -2.03
CA PHE A 20 8.29 16.34 -1.15
C PHE A 20 8.73 15.08 -0.40
N SER A 21 7.80 14.26 0.04
CA SER A 21 8.08 12.99 0.71
C SER A 21 8.79 11.98 -0.20
N LEU A 22 8.36 11.92 -1.46
CA LEU A 22 8.98 11.05 -2.47
C LEU A 22 10.43 11.47 -2.73
N LEU A 23 10.66 12.77 -2.96
CA LEU A 23 12.00 13.32 -3.20
C LEU A 23 12.90 13.23 -1.96
N LEU A 24 12.36 13.51 -0.76
CA LEU A 24 13.12 13.37 0.48
C LEU A 24 13.59 11.92 0.69
N ASN A 25 12.72 10.93 0.53
CA ASN A 25 13.10 9.53 0.69
C ASN A 25 14.20 9.10 -0.28
N ARG A 26 14.19 9.62 -1.52
CA ARG A 26 15.24 9.39 -2.50
C ARG A 26 16.54 10.07 -2.10
N TYR A 27 16.45 11.31 -1.68
CA TYR A 27 17.60 12.11 -1.25
C TYR A 27 18.28 11.51 -0.03
N LEU A 28 17.54 11.16 1.02
CA LEU A 28 18.09 10.54 2.24
C LEU A 28 18.86 9.26 1.95
N LYS A 29 18.42 8.47 0.96
CA LYS A 29 19.10 7.25 0.53
C LYS A 29 20.36 7.52 -0.30
N ALA A 30 20.45 8.68 -0.92
CA ALA A 30 21.55 9.04 -1.82
C ALA A 30 22.60 9.97 -1.18
N ALA A 31 22.25 10.69 -0.10
CA ALA A 31 23.07 11.71 0.53
C ALA A 31 23.19 11.48 2.04
N HIS A 32 24.25 10.83 2.45
CA HIS A 32 24.57 10.61 3.87
C HIS A 32 25.71 11.53 4.29
N SER A 33 25.56 12.18 5.46
CA SER A 33 26.53 13.18 5.95
C SER A 33 27.99 12.71 6.02
N LYS A 34 28.21 11.40 6.21
CA LYS A 34 29.55 10.82 6.31
C LYS A 34 30.09 10.23 5.00
N PHE A 35 29.28 10.14 3.94
CA PHE A 35 29.66 9.47 2.71
C PHE A 35 29.48 10.37 1.49
N SER A 36 30.55 10.51 0.71
CA SER A 36 30.60 11.43 -0.43
C SER A 36 29.85 10.97 -1.67
N SER A 37 29.37 9.70 -1.72
CA SER A 37 28.70 9.15 -2.90
C SER A 37 27.73 8.03 -2.54
N ARG A 38 26.75 7.79 -3.42
CA ARG A 38 25.87 6.62 -3.32
C ARG A 38 26.64 5.30 -3.32
N LYS A 39 27.78 5.26 -4.07
CA LYS A 39 28.66 4.09 -4.11
C LYS A 39 29.23 3.83 -2.72
N SER A 40 29.79 4.83 -2.04
CA SER A 40 30.34 4.68 -0.69
C SER A 40 29.29 4.34 0.37
N ILE A 41 28.05 4.83 0.22
CA ILE A 41 26.92 4.40 1.07
C ILE A 41 26.63 2.90 0.87
N ASN A 42 26.59 2.43 -0.38
CA ASN A 42 26.33 1.02 -0.69
C ASN A 42 27.49 0.13 -0.21
N GLU A 43 28.74 0.55 -0.40
CA GLU A 43 29.93 -0.15 0.11
C GLU A 43 29.87 -0.31 1.63
N GLU A 44 29.46 0.74 2.34
CA GLU A 44 29.28 0.67 3.80
C GLU A 44 28.15 -0.28 4.21
N MET A 45 27.03 -0.28 3.49
CA MET A 45 25.95 -1.25 3.73
C MET A 45 26.39 -2.70 3.45
N GLU A 46 27.25 -2.93 2.45
CA GLU A 46 27.84 -4.25 2.21
C GLU A 46 28.83 -4.64 3.32
N ASN A 47 29.65 -3.70 3.81
CA ASN A 47 30.55 -3.92 4.96
C ASN A 47 29.78 -4.28 6.24
N MET A 48 28.52 -3.81 6.35
CA MET A 48 27.57 -4.22 7.40
C MET A 48 26.80 -5.51 7.03
N TYR A 49 27.47 -6.45 6.36
CA TYR A 49 26.95 -7.76 5.96
C TYR A 49 25.69 -7.70 5.08
N GLY A 50 25.67 -6.79 4.11
CA GLY A 50 24.58 -6.64 3.17
C GLY A 50 23.32 -6.04 3.81
N LEU A 51 23.52 -5.01 4.63
CA LEU A 51 22.43 -4.22 5.22
C LEU A 51 21.47 -3.73 4.15
N LYS A 52 20.17 -3.93 4.37
CA LYS A 52 19.13 -3.46 3.44
C LYS A 52 18.28 -2.38 4.09
N ILE A 53 18.31 -1.18 3.50
CA ILE A 53 17.48 -0.05 3.92
C ILE A 53 16.53 0.30 2.79
N THR A 54 15.24 0.39 3.12
CA THR A 54 14.18 0.78 2.19
C THR A 54 13.39 1.94 2.78
N PHE A 55 13.22 2.99 1.99
CA PHE A 55 12.31 4.09 2.27
C PHE A 55 11.09 3.97 1.36
N TYR A 56 9.91 4.17 1.92
CA TYR A 56 8.67 4.30 1.17
C TYR A 56 7.66 5.12 1.97
N ASN A 57 6.59 5.54 1.32
CA ASN A 57 5.50 6.28 1.96
C ASN A 57 4.21 5.50 1.87
N THR A 58 3.33 5.69 2.85
CA THR A 58 1.91 5.32 2.78
C THR A 58 1.06 6.52 3.15
N THR A 59 -0.18 6.50 2.65
CA THR A 59 -1.20 7.40 3.13
C THR A 59 -2.10 6.62 4.08
N GLU A 60 -2.15 7.05 5.34
CA GLU A 60 -2.96 6.45 6.39
C GLU A 60 -4.07 7.44 6.75
N GLY A 61 -5.24 7.28 6.11
CA GLY A 61 -6.32 8.24 6.19
C GLY A 61 -5.87 9.64 5.74
N ASN A 62 -5.98 10.61 6.63
CA ASN A 62 -5.55 11.98 6.40
C ASN A 62 -4.09 12.26 6.79
N HIS A 63 -3.27 11.22 6.95
CA HIS A 63 -1.83 11.35 7.27
C HIS A 63 -0.96 10.76 6.16
N LEU A 64 0.18 11.40 5.92
CA LEU A 64 1.30 10.84 5.20
C LEU A 64 2.25 10.20 6.21
N VAL A 65 2.67 8.97 5.95
CA VAL A 65 3.59 8.23 6.81
C VAL A 65 4.82 7.83 6.00
N HIS A 66 5.97 8.33 6.40
CA HIS A 66 7.25 7.84 5.92
C HIS A 66 7.63 6.57 6.64
N HIS A 67 8.10 5.60 5.91
CA HIS A 67 8.60 4.34 6.43
C HIS A 67 10.07 4.18 6.10
N LEU A 68 10.86 3.86 7.10
CA LEU A 68 12.19 3.30 6.95
C LEU A 68 12.16 1.86 7.43
N ARG A 69 12.51 0.93 6.55
CA ARG A 69 12.66 -0.50 6.89
C ARG A 69 14.11 -0.90 6.74
N CYS A 70 14.71 -1.33 7.83
CA CYS A 70 16.08 -1.81 7.90
C CYS A 70 16.09 -3.30 8.21
N LYS A 71 16.63 -4.10 7.31
CA LYS A 71 16.85 -5.55 7.51
C LYS A 71 18.35 -5.84 7.58
N MET A 72 18.77 -6.43 8.69
CA MET A 72 20.17 -6.80 8.92
C MET A 72 20.29 -8.26 9.37
N ILE A 73 21.46 -8.85 9.17
CA ILE A 73 21.77 -10.16 9.73
C ILE A 73 21.77 -10.09 11.26
N ASN A 74 21.40 -11.18 11.93
CA ASN A 74 21.58 -11.26 13.37
C ASN A 74 23.08 -11.21 13.71
N PRO A 75 23.57 -10.25 14.52
CA PRO A 75 24.97 -10.09 14.88
C PRO A 75 25.65 -11.36 15.40
N LYS A 76 24.90 -12.21 16.10
CA LYS A 76 25.40 -13.50 16.62
C LYS A 76 25.84 -14.47 15.53
N LEU A 77 25.26 -14.41 14.33
CA LEU A 77 25.58 -15.31 13.24
C LEU A 77 26.92 -14.96 12.56
N VAL A 78 27.38 -13.73 12.74
CA VAL A 78 28.61 -13.21 12.19
C VAL A 78 29.66 -12.89 13.25
N HIS A 79 29.33 -13.18 14.53
CA HIS A 79 30.21 -12.92 15.68
C HIS A 79 30.70 -11.47 15.77
N ASP A 80 29.81 -10.51 15.46
CA ASP A 80 30.10 -9.07 15.49
C ASP A 80 29.14 -8.35 16.45
N ASP A 81 29.56 -8.21 17.69
CA ASP A 81 28.77 -7.58 18.77
C ASP A 81 28.58 -6.07 18.56
N HIS A 82 29.37 -5.44 17.67
CA HIS A 82 29.29 -4.01 17.35
C HIS A 82 28.33 -3.72 16.20
N LEU A 83 27.96 -4.70 15.39
CA LEU A 83 27.18 -4.53 14.18
C LEU A 83 25.85 -3.79 14.41
N LEU A 84 25.10 -4.18 15.45
CA LEU A 84 23.81 -3.51 15.75
C LEU A 84 24.01 -2.03 16.03
N TYR A 85 25.01 -1.68 16.85
CA TYR A 85 25.31 -0.27 17.15
C TYR A 85 25.70 0.51 15.91
N GLN A 86 26.55 -0.03 15.06
CA GLN A 86 26.98 0.58 13.79
C GLN A 86 25.77 0.86 12.88
N VAL A 87 24.88 -0.13 12.72
CA VAL A 87 23.66 -0.01 11.93
C VAL A 87 22.72 1.08 12.52
N LEU A 88 22.54 1.13 13.84
CA LEU A 88 21.70 2.14 14.47
C LEU A 88 22.23 3.56 14.27
N ILE A 89 23.55 3.77 14.45
CA ILE A 89 24.18 5.09 14.19
C ILE A 89 24.13 5.45 12.71
N PHE A 90 24.25 4.47 11.81
CA PHE A 90 24.11 4.71 10.38
C PHE A 90 22.71 5.16 10.01
N ILE A 91 21.68 4.51 10.54
CA ILE A 91 20.27 4.92 10.37
C ILE A 91 20.04 6.30 10.96
N GLU A 92 20.51 6.55 12.17
CA GLU A 92 20.37 7.84 12.85
C GLU A 92 20.96 8.98 12.01
N ALA A 93 22.18 8.79 11.50
CA ALA A 93 22.84 9.79 10.67
C ALA A 93 22.08 10.01 9.34
N MET A 94 21.57 8.94 8.72
CA MET A 94 20.83 9.01 7.47
C MET A 94 19.50 9.75 7.61
N VAL A 95 18.78 9.52 8.72
CA VAL A 95 17.41 10.03 8.90
C VAL A 95 17.38 11.38 9.60
N PHE A 96 18.17 11.55 10.67
CA PHE A 96 18.06 12.70 11.56
C PHE A 96 19.20 13.70 11.48
N GLN A 97 20.26 13.36 10.72
CA GLN A 97 21.45 14.22 10.54
C GLN A 97 21.74 14.45 9.04
N ALA A 98 20.69 14.44 8.21
CA ALA A 98 20.84 14.68 6.78
C ALA A 98 21.37 16.09 6.50
N THR A 99 22.32 16.21 5.56
CA THR A 99 22.84 17.47 5.04
C THR A 99 22.27 17.73 3.65
N PHE A 100 22.02 18.98 3.32
CA PHE A 100 21.42 19.41 2.04
C PHE A 100 22.43 20.20 1.20
N ASP A 101 23.65 19.67 1.09
CA ASP A 101 24.81 20.27 0.41
C ASP A 101 25.16 19.59 -0.93
N HIS A 102 24.33 18.64 -1.37
CA HIS A 102 24.57 17.84 -2.56
C HIS A 102 23.54 18.10 -3.67
N ALA A 103 23.50 19.33 -4.20
CA ALA A 103 22.54 19.73 -5.24
C ALA A 103 22.56 18.82 -6.48
N SER A 104 23.76 18.43 -6.95
CA SER A 104 23.89 17.58 -8.14
C SER A 104 23.24 16.20 -7.94
N ARG A 105 23.31 15.62 -6.74
CA ARG A 105 22.64 14.34 -6.41
C ARG A 105 21.13 14.50 -6.33
N PHE A 106 20.68 15.61 -5.78
CA PHE A 106 19.25 15.90 -5.75
C PHE A 106 18.68 15.97 -7.17
N GLU A 107 19.34 16.67 -8.08
CA GLU A 107 18.92 16.75 -9.48
C GLU A 107 19.00 15.39 -10.20
N GLU A 108 19.96 14.54 -9.87
CA GLU A 108 20.02 13.18 -10.39
C GLU A 108 18.84 12.31 -9.90
N GLU A 109 18.53 12.34 -8.59
CA GLU A 109 17.40 11.57 -8.04
C GLU A 109 16.06 12.14 -8.53
N LYS A 110 15.93 13.46 -8.69
CA LYS A 110 14.75 14.11 -9.29
C LYS A 110 14.49 13.60 -10.72
N ARG A 111 15.51 13.59 -11.56
CA ARG A 111 15.39 13.01 -12.93
C ARG A 111 14.96 11.54 -12.91
N ARG A 112 15.54 10.72 -12.06
CA ARG A 112 15.18 9.31 -11.91
C ARG A 112 13.73 9.12 -11.48
N VAL A 113 13.22 9.98 -10.61
CA VAL A 113 11.81 9.93 -10.20
C VAL A 113 10.90 10.29 -11.37
N ILE A 114 11.23 11.34 -12.13
CA ILE A 114 10.47 11.75 -13.31
C ILE A 114 10.46 10.61 -14.36
N GLU A 115 11.61 10.02 -14.66
CA GLU A 115 11.73 8.88 -15.59
C GLU A 115 10.86 7.69 -15.13
N GLN A 116 10.86 7.36 -13.84
CA GLN A 116 10.03 6.28 -13.29
C GLN A 116 8.53 6.58 -13.39
N LEU A 117 8.12 7.83 -13.16
CA LEU A 117 6.72 8.22 -13.32
C LEU A 117 6.29 8.23 -14.79
N GLN A 118 7.16 8.68 -15.68
CA GLN A 118 6.90 8.63 -17.12
C GLN A 118 6.78 7.18 -17.61
N ALA A 119 7.63 6.28 -17.12
CA ALA A 119 7.60 4.86 -17.47
C ALA A 119 6.30 4.13 -17.06
N ILE A 120 5.51 4.68 -16.14
CA ILE A 120 4.16 4.15 -15.83
C ILE A 120 3.31 4.09 -17.11
N LYS A 121 3.47 5.06 -18.01
CA LYS A 121 2.71 5.12 -19.29
C LYS A 121 3.12 4.04 -20.30
N ASP A 122 4.28 3.43 -20.13
CA ASP A 122 4.79 2.40 -21.05
C ASP A 122 4.04 1.07 -20.84
N ASP A 123 3.79 0.70 -19.58
CA ASP A 123 2.91 -0.42 -19.24
C ASP A 123 1.46 0.05 -19.18
N LYS A 124 0.70 -0.26 -20.22
CA LYS A 124 -0.68 0.20 -20.37
C LYS A 124 -1.63 -0.34 -19.31
N GLN A 125 -1.38 -1.55 -18.79
CA GLN A 125 -2.15 -2.14 -17.70
C GLN A 125 -1.93 -1.34 -16.39
N THR A 126 -0.68 -1.09 -16.06
CA THR A 126 -0.30 -0.28 -14.89
C THR A 126 -0.84 1.15 -15.02
N TYR A 127 -0.75 1.74 -16.22
CA TYR A 127 -1.25 3.09 -16.47
C TYR A 127 -2.78 3.18 -16.36
N ALA A 128 -3.52 2.20 -16.89
CA ALA A 128 -4.98 2.14 -16.76
C ALA A 128 -5.41 2.03 -15.27
N THR A 129 -4.71 1.20 -14.50
CA THR A 129 -4.95 1.07 -13.05
C THR A 129 -4.66 2.39 -12.34
N TYR A 130 -3.54 3.05 -12.66
CA TYR A 130 -3.19 4.35 -12.09
C TYR A 130 -4.28 5.41 -12.37
N LEU A 131 -4.78 5.47 -13.60
CA LEU A 131 -5.83 6.43 -14.00
C LEU A 131 -7.15 6.16 -13.24
N TYR A 132 -7.53 4.89 -13.11
CA TYR A 132 -8.70 4.50 -12.32
C TYR A 132 -8.54 4.87 -10.85
N GLU A 133 -7.41 4.51 -10.23
CA GLU A 133 -7.15 4.84 -8.81
C GLU A 133 -7.12 6.34 -8.56
N ALA A 134 -6.50 7.12 -9.45
CA ALA A 134 -6.53 8.58 -9.37
C ALA A 134 -7.95 9.14 -9.46
N SER A 135 -8.80 8.55 -10.32
CA SER A 135 -10.20 8.96 -10.46
C SER A 135 -11.05 8.66 -9.22
N ILE A 136 -10.75 7.59 -8.48
CA ILE A 136 -11.39 7.27 -7.19
C ILE A 136 -10.79 8.12 -6.05
N GLN A 137 -9.47 8.27 -6.05
CA GLN A 137 -8.74 8.94 -4.97
C GLN A 137 -9.14 10.41 -4.80
N LYS A 138 -9.51 11.09 -5.89
CA LYS A 138 -9.94 12.51 -5.86
C LYS A 138 -11.10 12.80 -4.88
N TYR A 139 -11.87 11.79 -4.50
CA TYR A 139 -12.99 11.94 -3.57
C TYR A 139 -12.58 11.97 -2.08
N TYR A 140 -11.37 11.55 -1.74
CA TYR A 140 -10.93 11.50 -0.35
C TYR A 140 -9.50 12.01 -0.10
N VAL A 141 -8.73 12.26 -1.16
CA VAL A 141 -7.39 12.86 -1.07
C VAL A 141 -7.21 13.89 -2.18
N ASP A 142 -6.80 15.10 -1.82
CA ASP A 142 -6.36 16.10 -2.81
C ASP A 142 -4.91 15.77 -3.22
N ALA A 143 -4.76 14.99 -4.29
CA ALA A 143 -3.47 14.58 -4.85
C ALA A 143 -3.23 15.24 -6.22
N TYR A 144 -1.98 15.22 -6.66
CA TYR A 144 -1.61 15.60 -8.01
C TYR A 144 -1.99 14.50 -9.03
N SER A 145 -2.46 14.89 -10.20
CA SER A 145 -2.42 14.00 -11.38
C SER A 145 -0.97 13.64 -11.72
N LEU A 146 -0.76 12.62 -12.57
CA LEU A 146 0.59 12.20 -12.96
C LEU A 146 1.39 13.35 -13.59
N GLU A 147 0.75 14.11 -14.47
CA GLU A 147 1.34 15.25 -15.16
C GLU A 147 1.68 16.39 -14.19
N GLU A 148 0.73 16.76 -13.33
CA GLU A 148 0.96 17.78 -12.29
C GLU A 148 2.05 17.35 -11.31
N LYS A 149 2.09 16.05 -10.94
CA LYS A 149 3.13 15.50 -10.08
C LYS A 149 4.51 15.63 -10.71
N ILE A 150 4.66 15.27 -11.99
CA ILE A 150 5.91 15.42 -12.73
C ILE A 150 6.33 16.91 -12.79
N GLN A 151 5.40 17.81 -13.13
CA GLN A 151 5.68 19.25 -13.17
C GLN A 151 6.09 19.81 -11.78
N LYS A 152 5.40 19.37 -10.73
CA LYS A 152 5.73 19.78 -9.35
C LYS A 152 7.11 19.26 -8.95
N ILE A 153 7.45 18.01 -9.28
CA ILE A 153 8.79 17.44 -9.04
C ILE A 153 9.85 18.27 -9.77
N ASP A 154 9.63 18.57 -11.05
CA ASP A 154 10.59 19.33 -11.85
C ASP A 154 10.84 20.73 -11.30
N SER A 155 9.82 21.39 -10.80
CA SER A 155 9.91 22.73 -10.19
C SER A 155 10.40 22.75 -8.73
N THR A 156 10.50 21.58 -8.07
CA THR A 156 10.92 21.51 -6.65
C THR A 156 12.42 21.69 -6.52
N SER A 157 12.85 22.59 -5.65
CA SER A 157 14.26 22.86 -5.33
C SER A 157 14.76 22.01 -4.15
N LEU A 158 16.08 21.93 -3.97
CA LEU A 158 16.69 21.29 -2.80
C LEU A 158 16.34 22.05 -1.50
N GLU A 159 16.21 23.38 -1.58
CA GLU A 159 15.79 24.22 -0.44
C GLU A 159 14.36 23.90 0.01
N ASP A 160 13.45 23.58 -0.92
CA ASP A 160 12.08 23.18 -0.57
C ASP A 160 12.10 21.85 0.21
N ILE A 161 12.94 20.90 -0.21
CA ILE A 161 13.07 19.61 0.48
C ILE A 161 13.76 19.78 1.83
N GLN A 162 14.76 20.66 1.94
CA GLN A 162 15.40 21.01 3.21
C GLN A 162 14.40 21.63 4.19
N ARG A 163 13.57 22.55 3.72
CA ARG A 163 12.50 23.18 4.51
C ARG A 163 11.48 22.12 4.97
N TYR A 164 11.02 21.28 4.05
CA TYR A 164 10.11 20.17 4.38
C TYR A 164 10.71 19.22 5.42
N TYR A 165 12.01 18.88 5.29
CA TYR A 165 12.72 18.05 6.26
C TYR A 165 12.71 18.67 7.67
N HIS A 166 13.07 19.94 7.81
CA HIS A 166 13.16 20.60 9.12
C HIS A 166 11.79 20.96 9.71
N ASP A 167 10.86 21.43 8.89
CA ASP A 167 9.59 21.99 9.35
C ASP A 167 8.48 20.96 9.50
N THR A 168 8.56 19.85 8.79
CA THR A 168 7.50 18.82 8.76
C THR A 168 8.04 17.46 9.16
N PHE A 169 9.00 16.92 8.42
CA PHE A 169 9.48 15.56 8.61
C PHE A 169 10.06 15.35 10.01
N LEU A 170 11.04 16.16 10.44
CA LEU A 170 11.63 16.05 11.78
C LEU A 170 10.64 16.34 12.93
N LYS A 171 9.54 17.05 12.65
CA LYS A 171 8.50 17.34 13.64
C LYS A 171 7.40 16.27 13.67
N GLY A 172 7.40 15.36 12.72
CA GLY A 172 6.40 14.28 12.58
C GLY A 172 6.37 13.32 13.77
N HIS A 173 5.24 12.63 13.93
CA HIS A 173 5.08 11.58 14.93
C HIS A 173 5.94 10.38 14.57
N THR A 174 6.88 10.03 15.44
CA THR A 174 7.89 9.00 15.17
C THR A 174 7.67 7.79 16.06
N LEU A 175 7.64 6.60 15.44
CA LEU A 175 7.56 5.31 16.12
C LEU A 175 8.70 4.41 15.63
N VAL A 176 9.22 3.58 16.51
CA VAL A 176 10.27 2.60 16.21
C VAL A 176 9.80 1.21 16.62
N PHE A 177 9.87 0.28 15.70
CA PHE A 177 9.51 -1.12 15.89
C PHE A 177 10.72 -2.00 15.61
N GLY A 178 10.85 -3.07 16.36
CA GLY A 178 11.88 -4.09 16.13
C GLY A 178 11.32 -5.50 16.22
N THR A 179 11.70 -6.37 15.28
CA THR A 179 11.39 -7.80 15.36
C THR A 179 12.63 -8.63 15.09
N GLY A 180 12.82 -9.65 15.92
CA GLY A 180 13.99 -10.53 15.90
C GLY A 180 14.27 -11.07 17.30
N SER A 181 15.27 -11.94 17.40
CA SER A 181 15.68 -12.51 18.70
C SER A 181 16.64 -11.55 19.43
N PHE A 182 16.18 -10.34 19.74
CA PHE A 182 16.96 -9.34 20.45
C PHE A 182 17.23 -9.74 21.91
N PHE A 183 18.45 -9.50 22.37
CA PHE A 183 18.76 -9.51 23.80
C PHE A 183 18.28 -8.23 24.49
N GLU A 184 18.21 -8.23 25.82
CA GLU A 184 17.76 -7.05 26.57
C GLU A 184 18.68 -5.84 26.39
N ASN A 185 20.00 -6.03 26.37
CA ASN A 185 20.96 -4.97 26.09
C ASN A 185 20.81 -4.39 24.68
N GLU A 186 20.44 -5.21 23.67
CA GLU A 186 20.16 -4.77 22.31
C GLU A 186 18.88 -3.93 22.23
N LYS A 187 17.83 -4.32 22.95
CA LYS A 187 16.60 -3.53 23.07
C LYS A 187 16.87 -2.17 23.72
N VAL A 188 17.66 -2.17 24.81
CA VAL A 188 18.09 -0.92 25.47
C VAL A 188 18.88 -0.04 24.50
N MET A 189 19.76 -0.63 23.69
CA MET A 189 20.54 0.10 22.68
C MET A 189 19.66 0.74 21.61
N ILE A 190 18.69 0.00 21.05
CA ILE A 190 17.72 0.51 20.07
C ILE A 190 16.95 1.69 20.71
N LYS A 191 16.44 1.52 21.91
CA LYS A 191 15.72 2.57 22.63
C LYS A 191 16.58 3.81 22.89
N ARG A 192 17.85 3.63 23.22
CA ARG A 192 18.78 4.74 23.45
C ARG A 192 19.10 5.52 22.19
N VAL A 193 19.33 4.83 21.05
CA VAL A 193 19.76 5.50 19.81
C VAL A 193 18.58 6.03 19.02
N LEU A 194 17.56 5.22 18.76
CA LEU A 194 16.42 5.59 17.91
C LEU A 194 15.18 5.99 18.73
N GLY A 195 14.94 5.37 19.89
CA GLY A 195 13.78 5.65 20.72
C GLY A 195 13.74 7.08 21.28
N LYS A 196 14.88 7.77 21.33
CA LYS A 196 14.94 9.21 21.73
C LYS A 196 14.17 10.11 20.74
N TYR A 197 13.92 9.64 19.52
CA TYR A 197 13.15 10.35 18.50
C TYR A 197 11.67 9.98 18.53
N GLU A 198 11.28 8.95 19.29
CA GLU A 198 9.87 8.59 19.44
C GLU A 198 9.08 9.73 20.05
N LYS A 199 8.01 10.12 19.41
CA LYS A 199 7.12 11.18 19.88
C LYS A 199 5.75 11.09 19.25
N GLY A 200 4.76 11.42 20.07
CA GLY A 200 3.37 11.57 19.66
C GLY A 200 2.74 10.26 19.15
N SER A 201 1.56 10.40 18.59
CA SER A 201 0.85 9.34 17.87
C SER A 201 0.02 9.96 16.76
N ILE A 202 -0.04 9.33 15.61
CA ILE A 202 -1.04 9.68 14.59
C ILE A 202 -2.36 9.00 14.92
N LYS A 203 -3.46 9.70 14.66
CA LYS A 203 -4.81 9.15 14.74
C LYS A 203 -5.46 9.36 13.39
N PRO A 204 -5.30 8.42 12.46
CA PRO A 204 -5.80 8.56 11.12
C PRO A 204 -7.33 8.64 11.11
N SER A 205 -7.87 9.50 10.26
CA SER A 205 -9.30 9.55 9.95
C SER A 205 -9.49 8.96 8.55
N TYR A 206 -10.39 8.02 8.43
CA TYR A 206 -10.71 7.34 7.18
C TYR A 206 -12.17 7.62 6.81
N PRO A 207 -12.44 8.72 6.09
CA PRO A 207 -13.79 8.96 5.60
C PRO A 207 -14.17 7.87 4.61
N LEU A 208 -15.39 7.35 4.76
CA LEU A 208 -15.96 6.48 3.73
C LEU A 208 -16.15 7.25 2.44
N LEU A 209 -15.96 6.57 1.33
CA LEU A 209 -16.25 7.15 0.02
C LEU A 209 -17.75 7.38 -0.12
N HIS A 210 -18.13 8.60 -0.49
CA HIS A 210 -19.49 8.95 -0.85
C HIS A 210 -19.50 9.65 -2.21
N VAL A 211 -19.93 8.91 -3.22
CA VAL A 211 -20.16 9.42 -4.57
C VAL A 211 -21.67 9.42 -4.82
N ASN A 212 -22.22 10.58 -5.12
CA ASN A 212 -23.65 10.73 -5.32
C ASN A 212 -24.12 10.30 -6.72
N GLN A 213 -23.21 10.35 -7.71
CA GLN A 213 -23.52 10.00 -9.09
C GLN A 213 -22.39 9.14 -9.65
N MET A 214 -22.76 8.01 -10.26
CA MET A 214 -21.81 7.13 -10.94
C MET A 214 -21.11 7.87 -12.07
N GLU A 215 -19.79 7.77 -12.13
CA GLU A 215 -18.98 8.26 -13.25
C GLU A 215 -18.73 7.12 -14.25
N ASP A 216 -18.83 7.46 -15.52
CA ASP A 216 -18.48 6.59 -16.63
C ASP A 216 -17.37 7.28 -17.44
N ILE A 217 -16.14 6.76 -17.31
CA ILE A 217 -14.94 7.35 -17.91
C ILE A 217 -14.43 6.43 -19.01
N GLU A 218 -14.27 6.99 -20.20
CA GLU A 218 -13.67 6.27 -21.33
C GLU A 218 -12.41 7.00 -21.81
N ILE A 219 -11.31 6.26 -21.94
CA ILE A 219 -10.01 6.76 -22.41
C ILE A 219 -9.51 5.87 -23.54
N HIS A 220 -8.95 6.49 -24.59
CA HIS A 220 -8.37 5.77 -25.71
C HIS A 220 -6.84 5.76 -25.64
N LEU A 221 -6.25 4.57 -25.68
CA LEU A 221 -4.80 4.34 -25.70
C LEU A 221 -4.42 3.36 -26.83
N PRO A 222 -3.17 3.33 -27.28
CA PRO A 222 -2.70 2.33 -28.25
C PRO A 222 -2.55 0.96 -27.58
N ILE A 223 -3.66 0.26 -27.42
CA ILE A 223 -3.77 -1.07 -26.81
C ILE A 223 -4.59 -2.00 -27.69
N HIS A 224 -4.39 -3.32 -27.55
CA HIS A 224 -5.13 -4.33 -28.28
C HIS A 224 -6.34 -4.85 -27.53
N GLN A 225 -6.27 -4.88 -26.21
CA GLN A 225 -7.36 -5.32 -25.33
C GLN A 225 -7.86 -4.14 -24.51
N ALA A 226 -9.17 -4.02 -24.36
CA ALA A 226 -9.75 -3.05 -23.45
C ALA A 226 -9.45 -3.45 -21.98
N ILE A 227 -9.17 -2.45 -21.15
CA ILE A 227 -8.94 -2.61 -19.72
C ILE A 227 -10.11 -1.93 -18.99
N LEU A 228 -10.80 -2.71 -18.18
CA LEU A 228 -12.00 -2.27 -17.49
C LEU A 228 -11.77 -2.28 -15.98
N HIS A 229 -12.17 -1.20 -15.32
CA HIS A 229 -12.26 -1.13 -13.87
C HIS A 229 -13.67 -0.73 -13.46
N PHE A 230 -14.17 -1.38 -12.40
CA PHE A 230 -15.46 -1.09 -11.79
C PHE A 230 -15.24 -0.74 -10.33
N GLY A 231 -15.74 0.42 -9.91
CA GLY A 231 -15.69 0.88 -8.52
C GLY A 231 -17.07 0.81 -7.88
N TYR A 232 -17.12 0.24 -6.68
CA TYR A 232 -18.29 0.20 -5.83
C TYR A 232 -17.94 0.81 -4.48
N GLN A 233 -18.84 1.62 -3.93
CA GLN A 233 -18.78 2.06 -2.53
C GLN A 233 -19.65 1.19 -1.65
N THR A 234 -19.25 1.08 -0.39
CA THR A 234 -20.02 0.45 0.68
C THR A 234 -20.07 1.38 1.88
N ASP A 235 -21.10 1.23 2.73
CA ASP A 235 -21.18 1.94 4.00
C ASP A 235 -20.42 1.20 5.13
N ILE A 236 -19.63 0.16 4.77
CA ILE A 236 -18.88 -0.71 5.69
C ILE A 236 -17.44 -0.22 5.80
N GLY A 237 -17.13 0.44 6.91
CA GLY A 237 -15.80 0.97 7.20
C GLY A 237 -14.91 0.03 8.03
N TYR A 238 -13.75 0.56 8.44
CA TYR A 238 -12.75 -0.21 9.17
C TYR A 238 -13.24 -0.78 10.51
N HIS A 239 -14.07 -0.04 11.25
CA HIS A 239 -14.60 -0.44 12.57
C HIS A 239 -16.00 -1.06 12.51
N ASP A 240 -16.53 -1.28 11.29
CA ASP A 240 -17.86 -1.85 11.11
C ASP A 240 -17.89 -3.35 11.47
N PRO A 241 -18.94 -3.85 12.13
CA PRO A 241 -19.06 -5.26 12.47
C PRO A 241 -19.08 -6.17 11.25
N TYR A 242 -19.55 -5.71 10.09
CA TYR A 242 -19.56 -6.47 8.83
C TYR A 242 -18.23 -6.42 8.05
N ARG A 243 -17.19 -5.75 8.58
CA ARG A 243 -15.89 -5.67 7.92
C ARG A 243 -15.31 -7.04 7.56
N THR A 244 -15.44 -8.04 8.45
CA THR A 244 -14.94 -9.40 8.17
C THR A 244 -15.74 -10.07 7.06
N ALA A 245 -17.06 -9.88 7.05
CA ALA A 245 -17.93 -10.36 5.97
C ALA A 245 -17.59 -9.68 4.63
N LEU A 246 -17.31 -8.37 4.61
CA LEU A 246 -16.88 -7.63 3.42
C LEU A 246 -15.54 -8.16 2.86
N GLN A 247 -14.60 -8.48 3.73
CA GLN A 247 -13.33 -9.10 3.30
C GLN A 247 -13.55 -10.49 2.71
N LEU A 248 -14.39 -11.31 3.37
CA LEU A 248 -14.74 -12.64 2.87
C LEU A 248 -15.48 -12.55 1.53
N PHE A 249 -16.43 -11.64 1.41
CA PHE A 249 -17.14 -11.36 0.18
C PHE A 249 -16.18 -11.01 -0.97
N ASN A 250 -15.20 -10.12 -0.74
CA ASN A 250 -14.20 -9.79 -1.75
C ASN A 250 -13.39 -11.03 -2.19
N GLU A 251 -12.98 -11.89 -1.25
CA GLU A 251 -12.28 -13.13 -1.61
C GLU A 251 -13.17 -14.07 -2.43
N MET A 252 -14.43 -14.24 -2.04
CA MET A 252 -15.40 -15.06 -2.79
C MET A 252 -15.69 -14.48 -4.18
N LEU A 253 -15.77 -13.16 -4.28
CA LEU A 253 -16.08 -12.44 -5.53
C LEU A 253 -14.93 -12.55 -6.53
N GLY A 254 -13.71 -12.12 -6.18
CA GLY A 254 -12.59 -12.02 -7.12
C GLY A 254 -11.20 -11.98 -6.47
N GLY A 255 -11.08 -12.24 -5.16
CA GLY A 255 -9.82 -12.13 -4.43
C GLY A 255 -8.83 -13.29 -4.64
N HIS A 256 -9.27 -14.43 -5.16
CA HIS A 256 -8.41 -15.58 -5.41
C HIS A 256 -8.84 -16.39 -6.66
N ALA A 257 -8.01 -17.36 -7.05
CA ALA A 257 -8.18 -18.14 -8.29
C ALA A 257 -9.44 -19.03 -8.37
N ASN A 258 -10.11 -19.32 -7.25
CA ASN A 258 -11.35 -20.08 -7.23
C ASN A 258 -12.57 -19.17 -6.93
N SER A 259 -12.43 -17.88 -7.13
CA SER A 259 -13.50 -16.91 -6.92
C SER A 259 -14.54 -16.93 -8.05
N GLN A 260 -15.73 -16.41 -7.79
CA GLN A 260 -16.84 -16.45 -8.75
C GLN A 260 -16.53 -15.68 -10.04
N LEU A 261 -15.91 -14.51 -9.97
CA LEU A 261 -15.51 -13.78 -11.18
C LEU A 261 -14.52 -14.59 -12.02
N PHE A 262 -13.56 -15.25 -11.38
CA PHE A 262 -12.56 -16.03 -12.08
C PHE A 262 -13.21 -17.27 -12.74
N THR A 263 -13.99 -18.03 -11.99
CA THR A 263 -14.65 -19.24 -12.49
C THR A 263 -15.63 -18.95 -13.61
N VAL A 264 -16.58 -18.02 -13.38
CA VAL A 264 -17.67 -17.76 -14.34
C VAL A 264 -17.16 -17.01 -15.58
N ILE A 265 -16.35 -15.94 -15.39
CA ILE A 265 -16.02 -15.05 -16.50
C ILE A 265 -14.81 -15.53 -17.29
N ARG A 266 -13.78 -16.02 -16.58
CA ARG A 266 -12.55 -16.48 -17.23
C ARG A 266 -12.65 -17.94 -17.68
N GLU A 267 -13.07 -18.87 -16.78
CA GLU A 267 -13.01 -20.30 -17.08
C GLU A 267 -14.21 -20.77 -17.90
N GLU A 268 -15.45 -20.46 -17.47
CA GLU A 268 -16.65 -20.93 -18.16
C GLU A 268 -16.95 -20.15 -19.43
N LYS A 269 -16.95 -18.79 -19.36
CA LYS A 269 -17.31 -17.93 -20.49
C LYS A 269 -16.10 -17.55 -21.37
N GLY A 270 -14.87 -17.69 -20.89
CA GLY A 270 -13.65 -17.35 -21.62
C GLY A 270 -13.61 -15.90 -22.10
N LEU A 271 -14.16 -14.96 -21.31
CA LEU A 271 -14.29 -13.55 -21.70
C LEU A 271 -13.01 -12.74 -21.50
N CYS A 272 -12.15 -13.16 -20.58
CA CYS A 272 -10.94 -12.45 -20.23
C CYS A 272 -9.80 -13.39 -19.89
N TYR A 273 -8.55 -12.88 -19.95
CA TYR A 273 -7.38 -13.63 -19.47
C TYR A 273 -7.19 -13.52 -17.95
N SER A 274 -7.53 -12.39 -17.38
CA SER A 274 -7.45 -12.13 -15.95
C SER A 274 -8.60 -11.27 -15.47
N ILE A 275 -9.15 -11.61 -14.32
CA ILE A 275 -10.15 -10.81 -13.62
C ILE A 275 -9.91 -10.99 -12.12
N TYR A 276 -10.01 -9.90 -11.37
CA TYR A 276 -9.84 -9.91 -9.91
C TYR A 276 -10.59 -8.77 -9.26
N SER A 277 -10.89 -8.92 -7.98
CA SER A 277 -11.39 -7.85 -7.13
C SER A 277 -10.42 -7.54 -6.00
N TYR A 278 -10.45 -6.30 -5.53
CA TYR A 278 -9.66 -5.83 -4.39
C TYR A 278 -10.44 -4.81 -3.57
N LEU A 279 -10.11 -4.75 -2.28
CA LEU A 279 -10.85 -3.98 -1.30
C LEU A 279 -9.96 -2.93 -0.64
N ASN A 280 -10.35 -1.66 -0.72
CA ASN A 280 -9.88 -0.61 0.16
C ASN A 280 -10.86 -0.48 1.34
N SER A 281 -10.66 -1.30 2.38
CA SER A 281 -11.54 -1.36 3.54
C SER A 281 -11.56 -0.09 4.38
N HIS A 282 -10.57 0.80 4.22
CA HIS A 282 -10.53 2.06 4.96
C HIS A 282 -11.56 3.06 4.45
N HIS A 283 -11.77 3.07 3.14
CA HIS A 283 -12.68 3.99 2.47
C HIS A 283 -13.97 3.30 1.99
N GLY A 284 -14.16 2.02 2.30
CA GLY A 284 -15.34 1.26 1.89
C GLY A 284 -15.44 1.09 0.37
N ILE A 285 -14.31 0.91 -0.32
CA ILE A 285 -14.26 0.79 -1.78
C ILE A 285 -13.92 -0.63 -2.18
N LEU A 286 -14.76 -1.23 -3.01
CA LEU A 286 -14.49 -2.48 -3.70
C LEU A 286 -14.26 -2.19 -5.18
N SER A 287 -13.18 -2.71 -5.73
CA SER A 287 -12.82 -2.54 -7.13
C SER A 287 -12.71 -3.88 -7.84
N ILE A 288 -13.12 -3.92 -9.11
CA ILE A 288 -12.94 -5.06 -10.01
C ILE A 288 -12.13 -4.59 -11.21
N ALA A 289 -11.13 -5.38 -11.61
CA ALA A 289 -10.30 -5.09 -12.78
C ALA A 289 -10.23 -6.30 -13.71
N THR A 290 -10.29 -6.05 -15.03
CA THR A 290 -10.19 -7.10 -16.06
C THR A 290 -9.69 -6.53 -17.38
N GLY A 291 -9.02 -7.37 -18.19
CA GLY A 291 -8.69 -7.11 -19.58
C GLY A 291 -9.54 -7.98 -20.49
N VAL A 292 -10.22 -7.39 -21.46
CA VAL A 292 -11.14 -8.09 -22.37
C VAL A 292 -10.93 -7.66 -23.82
N ASP A 293 -11.33 -8.50 -24.76
CA ASP A 293 -11.37 -8.10 -26.17
C ASP A 293 -12.41 -7.01 -26.38
N GLU A 294 -12.12 -6.07 -27.27
CA GLU A 294 -12.95 -4.91 -27.55
C GLU A 294 -14.40 -5.27 -27.88
N ALA A 295 -14.61 -6.33 -28.67
CA ALA A 295 -15.93 -6.81 -29.05
C ALA A 295 -16.72 -7.46 -27.89
N ARG A 296 -16.07 -7.79 -26.80
CA ARG A 296 -16.65 -8.53 -25.66
C ARG A 296 -16.85 -7.70 -24.41
N ILE A 297 -16.61 -6.38 -24.47
CA ILE A 297 -16.77 -5.46 -23.33
C ILE A 297 -18.16 -5.60 -22.71
N LYS A 298 -19.21 -5.58 -23.53
CA LYS A 298 -20.60 -5.64 -23.05
C LYS A 298 -20.88 -6.97 -22.35
N ASP A 299 -20.48 -8.09 -22.95
CA ASP A 299 -20.67 -9.43 -22.38
C ASP A 299 -19.96 -9.57 -21.01
N ALA A 300 -18.75 -9.00 -20.89
CA ALA A 300 -18.01 -9.01 -19.66
C ALA A 300 -18.67 -8.14 -18.56
N GLN A 301 -19.17 -6.95 -18.92
CA GLN A 301 -19.88 -6.06 -18.00
C GLN A 301 -21.17 -6.72 -17.47
N GLU A 302 -21.99 -7.31 -18.35
CA GLU A 302 -23.21 -8.02 -17.99
C GLU A 302 -22.88 -9.21 -17.08
N SER A 303 -21.85 -9.99 -17.42
CA SER A 303 -21.44 -11.14 -16.61
C SER A 303 -20.91 -10.74 -15.22
N ILE A 304 -20.17 -9.64 -15.10
CA ILE A 304 -19.74 -9.10 -13.78
C ILE A 304 -20.96 -8.71 -12.95
N HIS A 305 -21.93 -8.07 -13.57
CA HIS A 305 -23.17 -7.69 -12.90
C HIS A 305 -23.96 -8.92 -12.42
N ASP A 306 -24.10 -9.93 -13.27
CA ASP A 306 -24.77 -11.19 -12.93
C ASP A 306 -24.10 -11.91 -11.75
N VAL A 307 -22.76 -11.94 -11.72
CA VAL A 307 -22.00 -12.52 -10.61
C VAL A 307 -22.27 -11.75 -9.30
N ILE A 308 -22.28 -10.42 -9.32
CA ILE A 308 -22.62 -9.64 -8.12
C ILE A 308 -24.07 -9.91 -7.70
N ALA A 309 -25.00 -9.94 -8.64
CA ALA A 309 -26.41 -10.23 -8.38
C ALA A 309 -26.60 -11.64 -7.76
N SER A 310 -25.79 -12.62 -8.12
CA SER A 310 -25.86 -13.95 -7.50
C SER A 310 -25.61 -13.92 -5.99
N PHE A 311 -24.70 -13.07 -5.53
CA PHE A 311 -24.48 -12.86 -4.10
C PHE A 311 -25.63 -12.11 -3.43
N GLN A 312 -26.23 -11.13 -4.12
CA GLN A 312 -27.35 -10.34 -3.60
C GLN A 312 -28.62 -11.18 -3.41
N HIS A 313 -28.81 -12.21 -4.23
CA HIS A 313 -29.97 -13.11 -4.20
C HIS A 313 -29.68 -14.47 -3.56
N ASP A 314 -28.59 -14.57 -2.77
CA ASP A 314 -28.18 -15.79 -2.04
C ASP A 314 -28.07 -17.05 -2.93
N MET A 315 -27.56 -16.89 -4.14
CA MET A 315 -27.34 -18.01 -5.07
C MET A 315 -25.93 -18.62 -4.96
N ILE A 316 -25.23 -18.34 -3.86
CA ILE A 316 -23.88 -18.87 -3.57
C ILE A 316 -23.98 -20.19 -2.79
N SER A 317 -23.00 -21.06 -3.00
CA SER A 317 -22.95 -22.34 -2.27
C SER A 317 -22.30 -22.21 -0.89
N ASP A 318 -22.75 -23.03 0.06
CA ASP A 318 -22.08 -23.16 1.37
C ASP A 318 -20.63 -23.62 1.20
N GLU A 319 -20.37 -24.44 0.18
CA GLU A 319 -19.03 -24.93 -0.13
C GLU A 319 -18.07 -23.78 -0.46
N LEU A 320 -18.47 -22.82 -1.30
CA LEU A 320 -17.66 -21.65 -1.61
C LEU A 320 -17.35 -20.83 -0.36
N LEU A 321 -18.35 -20.61 0.50
CA LEU A 321 -18.18 -19.88 1.76
C LEU A 321 -17.14 -20.58 2.66
N GLU A 322 -17.28 -21.88 2.90
CA GLU A 322 -16.41 -22.64 3.80
C GLU A 322 -14.98 -22.78 3.21
N GLN A 323 -14.84 -23.00 1.91
CA GLN A 323 -13.53 -23.00 1.24
C GLN A 323 -12.82 -21.65 1.37
N THR A 324 -13.56 -20.54 1.21
CA THR A 324 -12.97 -19.20 1.33
C THR A 324 -12.59 -18.86 2.78
N LYS A 325 -13.40 -19.28 3.77
CA LYS A 325 -13.01 -19.17 5.19
C LYS A 325 -11.71 -19.93 5.48
N ALA A 326 -11.61 -21.17 5.00
CA ALA A 326 -10.42 -22.00 5.17
C ALA A 326 -9.19 -21.34 4.49
N TYR A 327 -9.38 -20.81 3.28
CA TYR A 327 -8.34 -20.08 2.54
C TYR A 327 -7.81 -18.86 3.34
N LEU A 328 -8.71 -17.99 3.84
CA LEU A 328 -8.30 -16.82 4.62
C LEU A 328 -7.58 -17.19 5.92
N ILE A 329 -8.07 -18.22 6.63
CA ILE A 329 -7.42 -18.70 7.85
C ILE A 329 -6.03 -19.25 7.53
N HIS A 330 -5.89 -20.00 6.44
CA HIS A 330 -4.60 -20.51 5.98
C HIS A 330 -3.65 -19.38 5.63
N GLN A 331 -4.09 -18.35 4.91
CA GLN A 331 -3.28 -17.16 4.58
C GLN A 331 -2.79 -16.44 5.85
N ILE A 332 -3.66 -16.28 6.84
CA ILE A 332 -3.30 -15.65 8.12
C ILE A 332 -2.23 -16.47 8.85
N THR A 333 -2.38 -17.79 8.91
CA THR A 333 -1.46 -18.68 9.63
C THR A 333 -0.11 -18.80 8.93
N THR A 334 -0.09 -18.94 7.61
CA THR A 334 1.15 -19.00 6.82
C THR A 334 1.96 -17.70 6.90
N ASN A 335 1.28 -16.55 7.00
CA ASN A 335 1.94 -15.27 7.14
C ASN A 335 2.59 -15.06 8.53
N LEU A 336 2.27 -15.86 9.54
CA LEU A 336 2.91 -15.76 10.88
C LEU A 336 4.43 -15.97 10.85
N ASP A 337 4.94 -16.68 9.85
CA ASP A 337 6.37 -16.91 9.70
C ASP A 337 7.14 -15.68 9.16
N LYS A 338 6.43 -14.66 8.67
CA LYS A 338 7.03 -13.44 8.12
C LYS A 338 7.26 -12.40 9.20
N GLN A 339 8.52 -11.98 9.40
CA GLN A 339 8.85 -10.92 10.37
C GLN A 339 8.10 -9.61 10.14
N SER A 340 7.80 -9.25 8.87
CA SER A 340 7.09 -8.02 8.55
C SER A 340 5.69 -7.96 9.16
N ILE A 341 5.01 -9.11 9.28
CA ILE A 341 3.65 -9.18 9.84
C ILE A 341 3.58 -8.69 11.29
N TYR A 342 4.62 -8.98 12.09
CA TYR A 342 4.66 -8.50 13.49
C TYR A 342 4.76 -6.98 13.56
N ILE A 343 5.54 -6.38 12.67
CA ILE A 343 5.65 -4.92 12.57
C ILE A 343 4.36 -4.30 12.06
N GLU A 344 3.78 -4.85 11.00
CA GLU A 344 2.52 -4.38 10.44
C GLU A 344 1.38 -4.42 11.46
N ARG A 345 1.31 -5.51 12.25
CA ARG A 345 0.35 -5.62 13.36
C ARG A 345 0.61 -4.59 14.46
N ALA A 346 1.87 -4.42 14.87
CA ALA A 346 2.22 -3.44 15.89
C ALA A 346 1.90 -2.01 15.44
N LEU A 347 2.19 -1.68 14.19
CA LEU A 347 1.84 -0.40 13.59
C LEU A 347 0.32 -0.22 13.54
N ARG A 348 -0.42 -1.21 13.08
CA ARG A 348 -1.89 -1.16 13.04
C ARG A 348 -2.50 -1.01 14.42
N ASN A 349 -2.03 -1.77 15.41
CA ASN A 349 -2.48 -1.63 16.80
C ASN A 349 -2.29 -0.19 17.29
N HIS A 350 -1.18 0.44 16.92
CA HIS A 350 -0.90 1.82 17.29
C HIS A 350 -1.82 2.80 16.55
N LEU A 351 -1.98 2.63 15.22
CA LEU A 351 -2.79 3.52 14.38
C LEU A 351 -4.29 3.47 14.72
N TYR A 352 -4.80 2.27 15.02
CA TYR A 352 -6.24 2.05 15.26
C TYR A 352 -6.61 1.91 16.74
N SER A 353 -5.63 2.02 17.66
CA SER A 353 -5.83 1.80 19.09
C SER A 353 -6.48 0.43 19.39
N GLU A 354 -6.16 -0.59 18.59
CA GLU A 354 -6.68 -1.94 18.69
C GLU A 354 -5.57 -2.90 19.13
N THR A 355 -5.93 -3.94 19.86
CA THR A 355 -5.02 -5.06 20.10
C THR A 355 -5.36 -6.20 19.15
N TYR A 356 -4.45 -6.52 18.25
CA TYR A 356 -4.65 -7.64 17.33
C TYR A 356 -4.64 -8.96 18.11
N ASP A 357 -5.78 -9.63 18.15
CA ASP A 357 -5.94 -10.99 18.65
C ASP A 357 -6.16 -11.95 17.48
N LEU A 358 -5.22 -12.88 17.31
CA LEU A 358 -5.27 -13.88 16.25
C LEU A 358 -6.47 -14.83 16.39
N ASN A 359 -6.78 -15.26 17.62
CA ASN A 359 -7.88 -16.20 17.88
C ASN A 359 -9.22 -15.51 17.63
N ALA A 360 -9.37 -14.27 18.10
CA ALA A 360 -10.56 -13.46 17.83
C ALA A 360 -10.72 -13.22 16.32
N ARG A 361 -9.63 -12.97 15.60
CA ARG A 361 -9.64 -12.80 14.15
C ARG A 361 -10.09 -14.08 13.41
N MET A 362 -9.54 -15.23 13.79
CA MET A 362 -9.98 -16.51 13.19
C MET A 362 -11.43 -16.86 13.54
N ALA A 363 -11.86 -16.57 14.75
CA ALA A 363 -13.24 -16.75 15.18
C ALA A 363 -14.19 -15.84 14.37
N SER A 364 -13.84 -14.56 14.16
CA SER A 364 -14.66 -13.66 13.35
C SER A 364 -14.85 -14.15 11.91
N ILE A 365 -13.82 -14.78 11.31
CA ILE A 365 -13.94 -15.37 9.96
C ILE A 365 -14.86 -16.59 9.97
N LYS A 366 -14.71 -17.50 10.96
CA LYS A 366 -15.55 -18.71 11.07
C LYS A 366 -17.03 -18.39 11.28
N ASN A 367 -17.32 -17.32 11.98
CA ASN A 367 -18.69 -16.93 12.36
C ASN A 367 -19.45 -16.18 11.26
N VAL A 368 -18.81 -15.78 10.15
CA VAL A 368 -19.53 -15.16 9.03
C VAL A 368 -20.53 -16.12 8.43
N THR A 369 -21.76 -15.66 8.22
CA THR A 369 -22.87 -16.44 7.64
C THR A 369 -23.11 -16.05 6.18
N ARG A 370 -23.99 -16.81 5.50
CA ARG A 370 -24.44 -16.45 4.14
C ARG A 370 -25.25 -15.16 4.13
N GLU A 371 -26.06 -14.97 5.17
CA GLU A 371 -26.85 -13.75 5.37
C GLU A 371 -25.95 -12.51 5.51
N ASP A 372 -24.80 -12.64 6.19
CA ASP A 372 -23.81 -11.55 6.27
C ASP A 372 -23.21 -11.26 4.89
N ILE A 373 -22.90 -12.27 4.10
CA ILE A 373 -22.38 -12.09 2.73
C ILE A 373 -23.43 -11.44 1.83
N MET A 374 -24.69 -11.89 1.90
CA MET A 374 -25.80 -11.31 1.15
C MET A 374 -26.05 -9.85 1.58
N TYR A 375 -26.00 -9.57 2.88
CA TYR A 375 -26.11 -8.20 3.39
C TYR A 375 -25.02 -7.29 2.79
N VAL A 376 -23.77 -7.74 2.83
CA VAL A 376 -22.62 -6.98 2.28
C VAL A 376 -22.78 -6.76 0.77
N ALA A 377 -23.19 -7.78 0.01
CA ALA A 377 -23.40 -7.67 -1.43
C ALA A 377 -24.49 -6.62 -1.76
N ASN A 378 -25.53 -6.50 -0.92
CA ASN A 378 -26.60 -5.52 -1.08
C ASN A 378 -26.18 -4.10 -0.65
N GLN A 379 -25.07 -3.92 0.06
CA GLN A 379 -24.51 -2.58 0.35
C GLN A 379 -23.68 -2.00 -0.81
N LEU A 380 -23.35 -2.77 -1.82
CA LEU A 380 -22.58 -2.31 -2.96
C LEU A 380 -23.36 -1.32 -3.82
N LYS A 381 -22.83 -0.11 -3.97
CA LYS A 381 -23.36 0.93 -4.84
C LYS A 381 -22.33 1.25 -5.92
N PRO A 382 -22.64 1.08 -7.20
CA PRO A 382 -21.68 1.40 -8.27
C PRO A 382 -21.39 2.90 -8.26
N VAL A 383 -20.10 3.26 -8.34
CA VAL A 383 -19.66 4.67 -8.33
C VAL A 383 -18.82 5.02 -9.53
N MET A 384 -18.19 4.03 -10.17
CA MET A 384 -17.34 4.29 -11.31
C MET A 384 -17.26 3.10 -12.26
N ILE A 385 -17.32 3.39 -13.56
CA ILE A 385 -16.86 2.51 -14.62
C ILE A 385 -15.76 3.26 -15.36
N HIS A 386 -14.58 2.67 -15.42
CA HIS A 386 -13.43 3.25 -16.11
C HIS A 386 -12.98 2.28 -17.20
N ARG A 387 -13.05 2.73 -18.47
CA ARG A 387 -12.69 1.95 -19.63
C ARG A 387 -11.48 2.57 -20.33
N VAL A 388 -10.45 1.79 -20.50
CA VAL A 388 -9.37 2.13 -21.42
C VAL A 388 -9.53 1.24 -22.65
N ARG A 389 -9.70 1.87 -23.81
CA ARG A 389 -10.01 1.20 -25.09
C ARG A 389 -8.91 1.43 -26.11
N GLY A 390 -8.84 0.56 -27.10
CA GLY A 390 -7.95 0.71 -28.24
C GLY A 390 -8.30 1.93 -29.10
N VAL A 391 -7.29 2.63 -29.61
CA VAL A 391 -7.50 3.64 -30.64
C VAL A 391 -7.95 2.91 -31.91
N GLN A 392 -9.14 3.20 -32.41
CA GLN A 392 -9.57 2.68 -33.72
C GLN A 392 -8.63 3.24 -34.78
N SER A 393 -7.93 2.34 -35.48
CA SER A 393 -7.04 2.68 -36.60
C SER A 393 -7.85 3.13 -37.84
#